data_77af7804af3f4b025e6a101a575ee0f0
#
_entry.id   77af7804af3f4b025e6a101a575ee0f0
#
_cell.length_a   1.000
_cell.length_b   1.000
_cell.length_c   1.000
_cell.angle_alpha   90.00
_cell.angle_beta   90.00
_cell.angle_gamma   90.00
#
_symmetry.space_group_name_H-M   'P 1'
#
loop_
_entity.id
_entity.type
_entity.pdbx_description
1 polymer ?
#
loop_
_entity_poly.entity_id
_entity_poly.type
_entity_poly.pdbx_seq_one_letter_code
_entity_poly.pdbx_strand_id
1 'polypeptide(L)'
;MSHDIKSAERPAPDHVLSAIADYALSVEIHSGLAYETAGYCLMDTLACGFQALKYPACTKLLGPVVPGATLSNGARVPGTAYELDPINAAFNIGAMIRWLDFNDTWLAAEWGHPSDNLGAILAVADYLSRSGKPIAVRDVLTGMIKAHEIQGVLALENSFNRVGLDHVLLVRVASTAVVTAMLGGSREQIINAVSNAWIDGGALRTYRHAPNTGSRKSWAAGDATSRAVRHALFALKGEMGYPSALSAKTWGFQDVLFKGKSLSLPQPFGSYVMENVLFKISYPAEFHAQTAVEAAMTLHGQIAWRIGEIERITIETQEPGVRIIDKTGPLANPADRDHCIQYMVAIPLLFGRLTAADYEDQIAGDPRVDALRAKMQVKENATFTQEYYDAGKRYIGNAVQVFFTDGSASPRVQVDYPIGHRKRREEGMPVLVKKFEASTAAHFNPRQTESIKAMFADRGALAAMPVSDFVARLVTAS
;
A
#
# COMPACT_ATOMS: atom_id res chain seq x y z
N MET A 1 11.28 25.29 23.80
CA MET A 1 11.35 25.35 25.29
C MET A 1 11.63 23.94 25.75
N SER A 2 12.70 23.72 26.52
CA SER A 2 12.98 22.40 27.13
C SER A 2 12.01 22.23 28.29
N HIS A 3 11.08 21.29 28.19
CA HIS A 3 10.25 20.91 29.32
C HIS A 3 11.13 20.35 30.45
N ASP A 4 10.88 20.82 31.66
CA ASP A 4 11.50 20.23 32.85
C ASP A 4 10.98 18.79 33.00
N ILE A 5 11.87 17.80 32.87
CA ILE A 5 11.53 16.38 32.99
C ILE A 5 11.00 15.99 34.39
N LYS A 6 11.13 16.90 35.34
CA LYS A 6 10.60 16.72 36.71
C LYS A 6 9.21 17.33 36.92
N SER A 7 8.72 18.12 35.94
CA SER A 7 7.38 18.68 36.03
C SER A 7 6.31 17.67 35.62
N ALA A 8 5.27 17.54 36.40
CA ALA A 8 4.06 16.80 36.07
C ALA A 8 3.05 17.58 35.22
N GLU A 9 3.36 18.85 34.90
CA GLU A 9 2.52 19.70 34.07
C GLU A 9 2.55 19.18 32.61
N ARG A 10 1.37 18.94 32.06
CA ARG A 10 1.24 18.45 30.67
C ARG A 10 1.45 19.62 29.69
N PRO A 11 2.35 19.46 28.73
CA PRO A 11 2.54 20.47 27.68
C PRO A 11 1.36 20.49 26.72
N ALA A 12 1.30 21.53 25.88
CA ALA A 12 0.45 21.50 24.69
C ALA A 12 0.84 20.29 23.79
N PRO A 13 -0.12 19.71 23.04
CA PRO A 13 0.18 18.62 22.15
C PRO A 13 1.20 19.02 21.07
N ASP A 14 2.06 18.04 20.70
CA ASP A 14 2.98 18.20 19.58
C ASP A 14 2.26 18.71 18.35
N HIS A 15 2.90 19.61 17.60
CA HIS A 15 2.30 20.25 16.42
C HIS A 15 1.77 19.23 15.40
N VAL A 16 2.50 18.14 15.15
CA VAL A 16 2.09 17.08 14.22
C VAL A 16 0.79 16.40 14.67
N LEU A 17 0.62 16.15 15.97
CA LEU A 17 -0.61 15.54 16.51
C LEU A 17 -1.81 16.47 16.32
N SER A 18 -1.62 17.77 16.63
CA SER A 18 -2.65 18.78 16.46
C SER A 18 -3.04 18.98 15.00
N ALA A 19 -2.06 19.09 14.11
CA ALA A 19 -2.30 19.27 12.68
C ALA A 19 -3.06 18.09 12.06
N ILE A 20 -2.71 16.86 12.44
CA ILE A 20 -3.42 15.65 12.00
C ILE A 20 -4.88 15.65 12.49
N ALA A 21 -5.12 16.01 13.75
CA ALA A 21 -6.46 16.03 14.33
C ALA A 21 -7.34 17.11 13.68
N ASP A 22 -6.80 18.30 13.49
CA ASP A 22 -7.50 19.41 12.85
C ASP A 22 -7.86 19.07 11.39
N TYR A 23 -6.93 18.46 10.65
CA TYR A 23 -7.18 18.00 9.30
C TYR A 23 -8.25 16.90 9.23
N ALA A 24 -8.10 15.85 10.03
CA ALA A 24 -9.03 14.73 10.02
C ALA A 24 -10.47 15.17 10.34
N LEU A 25 -10.64 16.12 11.26
CA LEU A 25 -11.95 16.54 11.75
C LEU A 25 -12.58 17.64 10.89
N SER A 26 -11.82 18.69 10.56
CA SER A 26 -12.41 19.97 10.13
C SER A 26 -12.19 20.32 8.66
N VAL A 27 -11.23 19.67 7.96
CA VAL A 27 -10.95 20.02 6.56
C VAL A 27 -11.93 19.32 5.62
N GLU A 28 -12.64 20.11 4.83
CA GLU A 28 -13.48 19.60 3.75
C GLU A 28 -12.68 19.38 2.47
N ILE A 29 -12.96 18.28 1.79
CA ILE A 29 -12.33 17.96 0.50
C ILE A 29 -13.23 18.42 -0.64
N HIS A 30 -12.73 19.34 -1.45
CA HIS A 30 -13.48 19.92 -2.59
C HIS A 30 -12.96 19.45 -3.95
N SER A 31 -11.78 18.81 -4.01
CA SER A 31 -11.15 18.39 -5.27
C SER A 31 -11.93 17.25 -5.96
N GLY A 32 -12.51 17.55 -7.11
CA GLY A 32 -13.15 16.54 -7.96
C GLY A 32 -12.15 15.47 -8.43
N LEU A 33 -10.90 15.88 -8.74
CA LEU A 33 -9.83 14.96 -9.12
C LEU A 33 -9.48 13.97 -8.00
N ALA A 34 -9.45 14.45 -6.74
CA ALA A 34 -9.18 13.58 -5.59
C ALA A 34 -10.28 12.52 -5.42
N TYR A 35 -11.54 12.90 -5.56
CA TYR A 35 -12.66 11.94 -5.48
C TYR A 35 -12.67 10.97 -6.66
N GLU A 36 -12.37 11.43 -7.87
CA GLU A 36 -12.25 10.55 -9.03
C GLU A 36 -11.13 9.53 -8.82
N THR A 37 -9.97 10.00 -8.40
CA THR A 37 -8.80 9.13 -8.13
C THR A 37 -9.08 8.16 -6.98
N ALA A 38 -9.76 8.61 -5.92
CA ALA A 38 -10.16 7.76 -4.80
C ALA A 38 -11.13 6.65 -5.25
N GLY A 39 -12.04 6.94 -6.18
CA GLY A 39 -12.91 5.93 -6.78
C GLY A 39 -12.15 4.84 -7.52
N TYR A 40 -11.16 5.21 -8.33
CA TYR A 40 -10.25 4.25 -8.97
C TYR A 40 -9.39 3.50 -7.95
N CYS A 41 -8.92 4.18 -6.92
CA CYS A 41 -8.13 3.57 -5.85
C CYS A 41 -8.95 2.53 -5.07
N LEU A 42 -10.20 2.82 -4.73
CA LEU A 42 -11.12 1.87 -4.10
C LEU A 42 -11.34 0.63 -4.99
N MET A 43 -11.60 0.86 -6.29
CA MET A 43 -11.78 -0.21 -7.28
C MET A 43 -10.56 -1.12 -7.36
N ASP A 44 -9.37 -0.53 -7.53
CA ASP A 44 -8.10 -1.24 -7.65
C ASP A 44 -7.74 -2.02 -6.38
N THR A 45 -7.94 -1.39 -5.23
CA THR A 45 -7.63 -2.00 -3.93
C THR A 45 -8.52 -3.22 -3.65
N LEU A 46 -9.82 -3.14 -3.95
CA LEU A 46 -10.72 -4.28 -3.83
C LEU A 46 -10.36 -5.40 -4.82
N ALA A 47 -9.98 -5.05 -6.05
CA ALA A 47 -9.49 -6.02 -7.03
C ALA A 47 -8.29 -6.82 -6.51
N CYS A 48 -7.33 -6.14 -5.87
CA CYS A 48 -6.18 -6.79 -5.24
C CYS A 48 -6.62 -7.75 -4.14
N GLY A 49 -7.58 -7.33 -3.30
CA GLY A 49 -8.15 -8.19 -2.27
C GLY A 49 -8.82 -9.45 -2.83
N PHE A 50 -9.64 -9.32 -3.85
CA PHE A 50 -10.31 -10.48 -4.47
C PHE A 50 -9.30 -11.45 -5.11
N GLN A 51 -8.24 -10.96 -5.75
CA GLN A 51 -7.18 -11.81 -6.26
C GLN A 51 -6.46 -12.57 -5.14
N ALA A 52 -6.22 -11.93 -4.00
CA ALA A 52 -5.52 -12.51 -2.86
C ALA A 52 -6.26 -13.72 -2.25
N LEU A 53 -7.58 -13.77 -2.37
CA LEU A 53 -8.41 -14.87 -1.87
C LEU A 53 -8.18 -16.22 -2.56
N LYS A 54 -7.42 -16.23 -3.67
CA LYS A 54 -6.98 -17.48 -4.34
C LYS A 54 -5.78 -18.13 -3.66
N TYR A 55 -5.10 -17.43 -2.76
CA TYR A 55 -3.85 -17.89 -2.17
C TYR A 55 -4.06 -18.41 -0.75
N PRO A 56 -3.85 -19.72 -0.51
CA PRO A 56 -4.01 -20.32 0.82
C PRO A 56 -3.14 -19.67 1.90
N ALA A 57 -1.97 -19.16 1.51
CA ALA A 57 -1.11 -18.42 2.42
C ALA A 57 -1.75 -17.12 2.95
N CYS A 58 -2.62 -16.49 2.17
CA CYS A 58 -3.44 -15.35 2.60
C CYS A 58 -4.65 -15.82 3.41
N THR A 59 -5.46 -16.70 2.82
CA THR A 59 -6.77 -17.05 3.38
C THR A 59 -6.68 -17.75 4.73
N LYS A 60 -5.58 -18.46 5.04
CA LYS A 60 -5.32 -19.03 6.38
C LYS A 60 -5.26 -17.99 7.52
N LEU A 61 -5.05 -16.72 7.20
CA LEU A 61 -4.99 -15.62 8.18
C LEU A 61 -6.32 -14.89 8.32
N LEU A 62 -7.28 -15.17 7.42
CA LEU A 62 -8.57 -14.50 7.40
C LEU A 62 -9.59 -15.23 8.27
N GLY A 63 -10.66 -14.50 8.61
CA GLY A 63 -11.69 -14.96 9.52
C GLY A 63 -11.43 -14.54 10.97
N PRO A 64 -12.19 -15.06 11.92
CA PRO A 64 -11.96 -14.80 13.33
C PRO A 64 -10.66 -15.45 13.78
N VAL A 65 -9.79 -14.69 14.46
CA VAL A 65 -8.53 -15.22 15.02
C VAL A 65 -8.79 -16.31 16.04
N VAL A 66 -9.83 -16.14 16.85
CA VAL A 66 -10.35 -17.17 17.75
C VAL A 66 -11.56 -17.82 17.07
N PRO A 67 -11.54 -19.13 16.83
CA PRO A 67 -12.66 -19.82 16.19
C PRO A 67 -14.00 -19.52 16.86
N GLY A 68 -15.01 -19.13 16.06
CA GLY A 68 -16.34 -18.79 16.57
C GLY A 68 -16.50 -17.35 17.09
N ALA A 69 -15.43 -16.55 17.15
CA ALA A 69 -15.51 -15.15 17.56
C ALA A 69 -16.03 -14.27 16.41
N THR A 70 -17.35 -14.24 16.24
CA THR A 70 -18.08 -13.42 15.29
C THR A 70 -18.91 -12.36 16.02
N LEU A 71 -19.29 -11.28 15.33
CA LEU A 71 -20.12 -10.22 15.89
C LEU A 71 -21.33 -10.01 14.97
N SER A 72 -22.53 -10.36 15.44
CA SER A 72 -23.77 -10.06 14.69
C SER A 72 -23.90 -8.56 14.44
N ASN A 73 -24.22 -8.17 13.21
CA ASN A 73 -24.18 -6.78 12.72
C ASN A 73 -22.80 -6.11 12.85
N GLY A 74 -21.74 -6.90 12.90
CA GLY A 74 -20.36 -6.45 12.81
C GLY A 74 -19.98 -5.96 11.41
N ALA A 75 -18.69 -5.76 11.18
CA ALA A 75 -18.15 -5.40 9.88
C ALA A 75 -17.95 -6.65 9.01
N ARG A 76 -18.31 -6.56 7.73
CA ARG A 76 -18.16 -7.66 6.78
C ARG A 76 -16.84 -7.51 6.00
N VAL A 77 -16.24 -8.65 5.67
CA VAL A 77 -15.00 -8.71 4.91
C VAL A 77 -15.34 -8.97 3.43
N PRO A 78 -15.08 -8.02 2.50
CA PRO A 78 -15.39 -8.19 1.09
C PRO A 78 -14.78 -9.46 0.49
N GLY A 79 -15.52 -10.12 -0.40
CA GLY A 79 -15.10 -11.38 -1.03
C GLY A 79 -15.26 -12.62 -0.15
N THR A 80 -15.72 -12.48 1.09
CA THR A 80 -15.89 -13.59 2.03
C THR A 80 -17.29 -13.58 2.65
N ALA A 81 -17.61 -14.59 3.47
CA ALA A 81 -18.80 -14.64 4.31
C ALA A 81 -18.51 -14.17 5.75
N TYR A 82 -17.32 -13.67 6.04
CA TYR A 82 -16.96 -13.30 7.40
C TYR A 82 -17.64 -12.01 7.86
N GLU A 83 -18.19 -12.06 9.07
CA GLU A 83 -18.79 -10.93 9.80
C GLU A 83 -18.12 -10.87 11.18
N LEU A 84 -17.35 -9.83 11.41
CA LEU A 84 -16.40 -9.73 12.51
C LEU A 84 -16.60 -8.39 13.26
N ASP A 85 -16.03 -8.28 14.46
CA ASP A 85 -15.84 -6.97 15.05
C ASP A 85 -14.92 -6.09 14.18
N PRO A 86 -15.04 -4.75 14.26
CA PRO A 86 -14.33 -3.87 13.34
C PRO A 86 -12.79 -3.94 13.46
N ILE A 87 -12.24 -4.41 14.58
CA ILE A 87 -10.78 -4.58 14.76
C ILE A 87 -10.31 -5.76 13.91
N ASN A 88 -10.97 -6.91 14.03
CA ASN A 88 -10.64 -8.10 13.26
C ASN A 88 -10.99 -7.95 11.78
N ALA A 89 -12.09 -7.28 11.45
CA ALA A 89 -12.44 -6.96 10.05
C ALA A 89 -11.36 -6.07 9.40
N ALA A 90 -10.86 -5.05 10.10
CA ALA A 90 -9.77 -4.20 9.63
C ALA A 90 -8.48 -5.00 9.34
N PHE A 91 -8.14 -5.97 10.21
CA PHE A 91 -7.02 -6.87 9.93
C PHE A 91 -7.24 -7.66 8.65
N ASN A 92 -8.40 -8.29 8.51
CA ASN A 92 -8.72 -9.15 7.36
C ASN A 92 -8.66 -8.35 6.06
N ILE A 93 -9.35 -7.21 5.98
CA ILE A 93 -9.37 -6.36 4.78
C ILE A 93 -7.95 -5.85 4.48
N GLY A 94 -7.24 -5.32 5.47
CA GLY A 94 -5.88 -4.82 5.30
C GLY A 94 -4.89 -5.89 4.83
N ALA A 95 -5.01 -7.12 5.36
CA ALA A 95 -4.16 -8.24 4.95
C ALA A 95 -4.42 -8.66 3.50
N MET A 96 -5.70 -8.82 3.11
CA MET A 96 -6.03 -9.29 1.76
C MET A 96 -5.71 -8.26 0.68
N ILE A 97 -5.98 -6.97 0.89
CA ILE A 97 -5.71 -5.95 -0.11
C ILE A 97 -4.22 -5.73 -0.36
N ARG A 98 -3.38 -5.98 0.65
CA ARG A 98 -1.92 -5.81 0.57
C ARG A 98 -1.19 -7.09 0.17
N TRP A 99 -1.88 -8.25 0.14
CA TRP A 99 -1.25 -9.56 0.01
C TRP A 99 -0.30 -9.69 -1.18
N LEU A 100 -0.75 -9.24 -2.35
CA LEU A 100 -0.04 -9.42 -3.63
C LEU A 100 0.94 -8.29 -3.96
N ASP A 101 1.12 -7.32 -3.07
CA ASP A 101 1.89 -6.11 -3.39
C ASP A 101 1.45 -5.46 -4.72
N PHE A 102 0.13 -5.36 -4.93
CA PHE A 102 -0.45 -4.95 -6.20
C PHE A 102 -1.40 -3.76 -6.10
N ASN A 103 -1.61 -3.22 -4.90
CA ASN A 103 -2.34 -1.98 -4.64
C ASN A 103 -1.46 -0.75 -4.88
N ASP A 104 -2.02 0.43 -4.74
CA ASP A 104 -1.36 1.72 -5.02
C ASP A 104 0.01 1.89 -4.35
N THR A 105 0.70 2.96 -4.71
CA THR A 105 2.01 3.30 -4.13
C THR A 105 2.18 4.81 -4.05
N TRP A 106 2.84 5.26 -2.99
CA TRP A 106 3.35 6.61 -2.82
C TRP A 106 4.88 6.57 -2.63
N LEU A 107 5.61 7.39 -3.41
CA LEU A 107 7.07 7.43 -3.39
C LEU A 107 7.55 8.84 -3.03
N ALA A 108 8.34 8.92 -1.97
CA ALA A 108 8.96 10.14 -1.46
C ALA A 108 10.23 9.79 -0.67
N ALA A 109 10.61 10.54 0.37
CA ALA A 109 11.69 10.14 1.29
C ALA A 109 11.36 8.81 2.00
N GLU A 110 10.08 8.60 2.32
CA GLU A 110 9.51 7.28 2.62
C GLU A 110 8.57 6.88 1.48
N TRP A 111 8.43 5.59 1.26
CA TRP A 111 7.44 5.02 0.35
C TRP A 111 6.44 4.17 1.14
N GLY A 112 5.30 3.89 0.52
CA GLY A 112 4.25 3.10 1.14
C GLY A 112 3.07 2.91 0.22
N HIS A 113 2.03 2.31 0.75
CA HIS A 113 0.81 1.97 0.05
C HIS A 113 -0.37 2.61 0.80
N PRO A 114 -0.73 3.86 0.50
CA PRO A 114 -1.76 4.56 1.27
C PRO A 114 -3.14 3.91 1.22
N SER A 115 -3.46 3.14 0.18
CA SER A 115 -4.69 2.35 0.13
C SER A 115 -4.78 1.25 1.20
N ASP A 116 -3.65 0.89 1.85
CA ASP A 116 -3.65 0.00 3.02
C ASP A 116 -4.60 0.48 4.12
N ASN A 117 -4.79 1.80 4.24
CA ASN A 117 -5.72 2.42 5.19
C ASN A 117 -7.18 2.00 4.98
N LEU A 118 -7.55 1.52 3.79
CA LEU A 118 -8.91 1.05 3.49
C LEU A 118 -9.35 -0.06 4.47
N GLY A 119 -8.41 -0.87 4.98
CA GLY A 119 -8.70 -1.91 5.96
C GLY A 119 -9.45 -1.37 7.19
N ALA A 120 -8.97 -0.29 7.78
CA ALA A 120 -9.62 0.35 8.91
C ALA A 120 -10.87 1.13 8.50
N ILE A 121 -10.78 1.90 7.42
CA ILE A 121 -11.84 2.81 6.95
C ILE A 121 -13.10 2.01 6.58
N LEU A 122 -12.96 0.98 5.77
CA LEU A 122 -14.11 0.19 5.30
C LEU A 122 -14.73 -0.64 6.43
N ALA A 123 -13.91 -1.23 7.30
CA ALA A 123 -14.40 -1.98 8.45
C ALA A 123 -15.23 -1.09 9.40
N VAL A 124 -14.74 0.11 9.72
CA VAL A 124 -15.46 1.05 10.58
C VAL A 124 -16.71 1.60 9.87
N ALA A 125 -16.62 1.92 8.59
CA ALA A 125 -17.75 2.44 7.82
C ALA A 125 -18.91 1.42 7.72
N ASP A 126 -18.61 0.15 7.42
CA ASP A 126 -19.63 -0.90 7.36
C ASP A 126 -20.27 -1.15 8.74
N TYR A 127 -19.44 -1.22 9.79
CA TYR A 127 -19.93 -1.33 11.19
C TYR A 127 -20.87 -0.19 11.56
N LEU A 128 -20.51 1.05 11.27
CA LEU A 128 -21.32 2.24 11.56
C LEU A 128 -22.62 2.23 10.75
N SER A 129 -22.55 1.95 9.45
CA SER A 129 -23.72 1.89 8.57
C SER A 129 -24.71 0.83 9.03
N ARG A 130 -24.23 -0.36 9.42
CA ARG A 130 -25.03 -1.45 9.97
C ARG A 130 -25.58 -1.17 11.38
N SER A 131 -24.93 -0.26 12.09
CA SER A 131 -25.42 0.24 13.39
C SER A 131 -26.42 1.39 13.26
N GLY A 132 -26.89 1.67 12.05
CA GLY A 132 -27.92 2.68 11.76
C GLY A 132 -27.40 4.11 11.61
N LYS A 133 -26.09 4.31 11.48
CA LYS A 133 -25.55 5.64 11.15
C LYS A 133 -25.56 5.87 9.64
N PRO A 134 -25.90 7.08 9.15
CA PRO A 134 -26.00 7.38 7.73
C PRO A 134 -24.59 7.58 7.13
N ILE A 135 -23.87 6.50 6.89
CA ILE A 135 -22.53 6.49 6.26
C ILE A 135 -22.69 6.03 4.80
N ALA A 136 -22.26 6.87 3.87
CA ALA A 136 -22.24 6.59 2.43
C ALA A 136 -20.84 6.23 1.93
N VAL A 137 -20.74 5.66 0.74
CA VAL A 137 -19.44 5.38 0.08
C VAL A 137 -18.61 6.65 -0.09
N ARG A 138 -19.25 7.83 -0.27
CA ARG A 138 -18.56 9.12 -0.28
C ARG A 138 -17.72 9.36 0.99
N ASP A 139 -18.22 8.93 2.15
CA ASP A 139 -17.48 9.07 3.42
C ASP A 139 -16.26 8.15 3.45
N VAL A 140 -16.36 6.96 2.86
CA VAL A 140 -15.22 6.05 2.65
C VAL A 140 -14.18 6.71 1.74
N LEU A 141 -14.59 7.27 0.60
CA LEU A 141 -13.69 7.99 -0.32
C LEU A 141 -13.03 9.18 0.37
N THR A 142 -13.78 9.96 1.14
CA THR A 142 -13.24 11.08 1.93
C THR A 142 -12.22 10.59 2.95
N GLY A 143 -12.52 9.50 3.65
CA GLY A 143 -11.59 8.86 4.58
C GLY A 143 -10.31 8.39 3.89
N MET A 144 -10.42 7.77 2.72
CA MET A 144 -9.26 7.37 1.91
C MET A 144 -8.41 8.58 1.53
N ILE A 145 -9.02 9.68 1.02
CA ILE A 145 -8.29 10.89 0.65
C ILE A 145 -7.53 11.44 1.85
N LYS A 146 -8.19 11.54 3.01
CA LYS A 146 -7.58 12.04 4.24
C LYS A 146 -6.45 11.14 4.75
N ALA A 147 -6.62 9.83 4.72
CA ALA A 147 -5.57 8.90 5.14
C ALA A 147 -4.37 8.92 4.19
N HIS A 148 -4.60 8.98 2.88
CA HIS A 148 -3.54 9.16 1.88
C HIS A 148 -2.73 10.41 2.16
N GLU A 149 -3.41 11.52 2.43
CA GLU A 149 -2.77 12.81 2.67
C GLU A 149 -1.92 12.80 3.95
N ILE A 150 -2.47 12.32 5.08
CA ILE A 150 -1.72 12.23 6.33
C ILE A 150 -0.47 11.35 6.15
N GLN A 151 -0.63 10.16 5.58
CA GLN A 151 0.47 9.25 5.35
C GLN A 151 1.50 9.83 4.38
N GLY A 152 1.05 10.36 3.25
CA GLY A 152 1.93 10.78 2.18
C GLY A 152 2.66 12.09 2.46
N VAL A 153 2.04 13.06 3.13
CA VAL A 153 2.71 14.32 3.53
C VAL A 153 3.78 14.05 4.58
N LEU A 154 3.50 13.18 5.56
CA LEU A 154 4.52 12.74 6.51
C LEU A 154 5.68 12.01 5.82
N ALA A 155 5.41 11.30 4.73
CA ALA A 155 6.42 10.57 3.97
C ALA A 155 7.29 11.45 3.06
N LEU A 156 6.88 12.70 2.77
CA LEU A 156 7.58 13.56 1.81
C LEU A 156 9.05 13.78 2.20
N GLU A 157 9.33 14.08 3.46
CA GLU A 157 10.68 14.41 3.95
C GLU A 157 11.16 13.50 5.08
N ASN A 158 10.27 12.72 5.71
CA ASN A 158 10.63 11.83 6.81
C ASN A 158 10.88 10.41 6.31
N SER A 159 12.15 9.97 6.34
CA SER A 159 12.54 8.63 5.89
C SER A 159 12.62 7.65 7.07
N PHE A 160 11.57 6.89 7.29
CA PHE A 160 11.48 5.88 8.35
C PHE A 160 12.33 4.64 8.02
N ASN A 161 12.41 4.27 6.75
CA ASN A 161 13.25 3.14 6.31
C ASN A 161 14.74 3.33 6.64
N ARG A 162 15.25 4.57 6.61
CA ARG A 162 16.65 4.86 6.93
C ARG A 162 17.00 4.73 8.42
N VAL A 163 15.99 4.63 9.26
CA VAL A 163 16.15 4.35 10.70
C VAL A 163 15.69 2.94 11.08
N GLY A 164 15.37 2.09 10.09
CA GLY A 164 14.99 0.70 10.29
C GLY A 164 13.51 0.47 10.59
N LEU A 165 12.67 1.51 10.44
CA LEU A 165 11.23 1.43 10.62
C LEU A 165 10.52 1.16 9.30
N ASP A 166 9.38 0.49 9.39
CA ASP A 166 8.53 0.19 8.25
C ASP A 166 7.46 1.27 8.05
N HIS A 167 7.10 1.55 6.79
CA HIS A 167 6.08 2.53 6.42
C HIS A 167 4.68 2.23 6.98
N VAL A 168 4.38 1.00 7.40
CA VAL A 168 3.10 0.66 8.04
C VAL A 168 2.87 1.40 9.37
N LEU A 169 3.93 1.98 9.96
CA LEU A 169 3.77 2.95 11.04
C LEU A 169 2.85 4.10 10.62
N LEU A 170 3.05 4.64 9.42
CA LEU A 170 2.23 5.75 8.90
C LEU A 170 0.80 5.30 8.56
N VAL A 171 0.61 4.06 8.10
CA VAL A 171 -0.72 3.45 7.93
C VAL A 171 -1.47 3.44 9.26
N ARG A 172 -0.82 3.02 10.35
CA ARG A 172 -1.43 3.03 11.68
C ARG A 172 -1.81 4.43 12.12
N VAL A 173 -0.91 5.41 11.97
CA VAL A 173 -1.14 6.80 12.37
C VAL A 173 -2.30 7.42 11.58
N ALA A 174 -2.27 7.32 10.24
CA ALA A 174 -3.29 7.89 9.37
C ALA A 174 -4.67 7.22 9.58
N SER A 175 -4.71 5.89 9.61
CA SER A 175 -5.94 5.16 9.91
C SER A 175 -6.52 5.55 11.28
N THR A 176 -5.69 5.67 12.32
CA THR A 176 -6.16 6.05 13.65
C THR A 176 -6.86 7.40 13.64
N ALA A 177 -6.27 8.40 13.01
CA ALA A 177 -6.87 9.73 12.92
C ALA A 177 -8.23 9.70 12.22
N VAL A 178 -8.27 9.09 11.03
CA VAL A 178 -9.45 9.06 10.17
C VAL A 178 -10.59 8.26 10.81
N VAL A 179 -10.31 7.04 11.32
CA VAL A 179 -11.40 6.23 11.92
C VAL A 179 -11.88 6.78 13.25
N THR A 180 -11.03 7.48 14.03
CA THR A 180 -11.49 8.16 15.25
C THR A 180 -12.47 9.27 14.89
N ALA A 181 -12.20 10.07 13.86
CA ALA A 181 -13.12 11.08 13.36
C ALA A 181 -14.43 10.45 12.83
N MET A 182 -14.35 9.37 12.03
CA MET A 182 -15.53 8.65 11.50
C MET A 182 -16.42 8.09 12.62
N LEU A 183 -15.84 7.63 13.71
CA LEU A 183 -16.55 7.16 14.89
C LEU A 183 -17.19 8.30 15.72
N GLY A 184 -16.96 9.56 15.34
CA GLY A 184 -17.50 10.74 16.01
C GLY A 184 -16.63 11.26 17.16
N GLY A 185 -15.34 10.91 17.18
CA GLY A 185 -14.40 11.39 18.17
C GLY A 185 -14.16 12.90 18.10
N SER A 186 -14.00 13.53 19.26
CA SER A 186 -13.61 14.93 19.36
C SER A 186 -12.15 15.14 18.92
N ARG A 187 -11.77 16.43 18.72
CA ARG A 187 -10.38 16.81 18.45
C ARG A 187 -9.41 16.23 19.48
N GLU A 188 -9.75 16.34 20.74
CA GLU A 188 -8.93 15.80 21.84
C GLU A 188 -8.81 14.28 21.77
N GLN A 189 -9.92 13.56 21.50
CA GLN A 189 -9.91 12.11 21.34
C GLN A 189 -9.07 11.67 20.14
N ILE A 190 -9.06 12.43 19.04
CA ILE A 190 -8.19 12.14 17.90
C ILE A 190 -6.72 12.32 18.30
N ILE A 191 -6.36 13.42 18.99
CA ILE A 191 -4.99 13.64 19.49
C ILE A 191 -4.58 12.48 20.41
N ASN A 192 -5.46 12.08 21.34
CA ASN A 192 -5.18 10.99 22.27
C ASN A 192 -4.95 9.66 21.52
N ALA A 193 -5.82 9.31 20.58
CA ALA A 193 -5.69 8.10 19.78
C ALA A 193 -4.40 8.10 18.95
N VAL A 194 -4.11 9.20 18.24
CA VAL A 194 -2.94 9.33 17.37
C VAL A 194 -1.64 9.31 18.18
N SER A 195 -1.62 9.93 19.37
CA SER A 195 -0.45 9.86 20.24
C SER A 195 -0.14 8.41 20.68
N ASN A 196 -1.16 7.62 21.00
CA ASN A 196 -1.02 6.20 21.29
C ASN A 196 -0.56 5.40 20.04
N ALA A 197 -1.01 5.77 18.85
CA ALA A 197 -0.54 5.15 17.61
C ALA A 197 0.97 5.36 17.39
N TRP A 198 1.53 6.49 17.79
CA TRP A 198 2.97 6.72 17.76
C TRP A 198 3.74 5.94 18.83
N ILE A 199 3.17 5.85 20.04
CA ILE A 199 3.78 5.15 21.18
C ILE A 199 3.77 3.63 21.01
N ASP A 200 2.79 3.07 20.32
CA ASP A 200 2.64 1.61 20.09
C ASP A 200 3.84 1.00 19.33
N GLY A 201 4.94 1.67 19.32
CA GLY A 201 6.19 1.24 18.72
C GLY A 201 6.22 1.33 17.20
N GLY A 202 7.42 1.46 16.69
CA GLY A 202 7.66 1.40 15.26
C GLY A 202 7.65 -0.05 14.77
N ALA A 203 6.97 -0.33 13.67
CA ALA A 203 7.13 -1.59 12.99
C ALA A 203 8.57 -1.70 12.47
N LEU A 204 9.31 -2.72 12.90
CA LEU A 204 10.67 -2.97 12.39
C LEU A 204 10.60 -3.49 10.96
N ARG A 205 11.54 -3.05 10.13
CA ARG A 205 11.58 -3.38 8.72
C ARG A 205 12.25 -4.74 8.40
N THR A 206 12.70 -5.48 9.39
CA THR A 206 13.45 -6.73 9.24
C THR A 206 12.82 -7.71 8.25
N TYR A 207 11.50 -7.85 8.29
CA TYR A 207 10.75 -8.80 7.45
C TYR A 207 10.62 -8.40 5.97
N ARG A 208 11.23 -7.29 5.55
CA ARG A 208 11.34 -6.87 4.13
C ARG A 208 12.74 -7.03 3.57
N HIS A 209 13.70 -7.43 4.39
CA HIS A 209 15.10 -7.53 4.00
C HIS A 209 15.64 -8.95 4.15
N ALA A 210 16.45 -9.38 3.17
CA ALA A 210 17.16 -10.63 3.24
C ALA A 210 18.06 -10.69 4.51
N PRO A 211 18.21 -11.84 5.16
CA PRO A 211 17.59 -13.14 4.83
C PRO A 211 16.18 -13.35 5.43
N ASN A 212 15.58 -12.34 6.05
CA ASN A 212 14.35 -12.44 6.83
C ASN A 212 13.07 -12.06 6.05
N THR A 213 13.14 -11.87 4.74
CA THR A 213 11.96 -11.52 3.94
C THR A 213 10.90 -12.62 4.07
N GLY A 214 9.66 -12.21 4.37
CA GLY A 214 8.59 -13.17 4.60
C GLY A 214 7.18 -12.58 4.49
N SER A 215 6.17 -13.42 4.66
CA SER A 215 4.77 -13.08 4.44
C SER A 215 4.23 -11.94 5.33
N ARG A 216 4.91 -11.63 6.46
CA ARG A 216 4.52 -10.48 7.29
C ARG A 216 4.48 -9.17 6.50
N LYS A 217 5.32 -9.00 5.45
CA LYS A 217 5.28 -7.81 4.60
C LYS A 217 3.91 -7.56 3.97
N SER A 218 3.14 -8.62 3.76
CA SER A 218 1.78 -8.55 3.19
C SER A 218 0.71 -8.26 4.24
N TRP A 219 0.75 -8.92 5.42
CA TRP A 219 -0.28 -8.72 6.44
C TRP A 219 0.05 -7.64 7.48
N ALA A 220 1.24 -7.02 7.42
CA ALA A 220 1.60 -5.92 8.31
C ALA A 220 0.68 -4.70 8.18
N ALA A 221 0.09 -4.47 7.00
CA ALA A 221 -0.93 -3.46 6.80
C ALA A 221 -2.21 -3.77 7.60
N GLY A 222 -2.64 -5.04 7.59
CA GLY A 222 -3.77 -5.50 8.40
C GLY A 222 -3.51 -5.34 9.90
N ASP A 223 -2.30 -5.68 10.37
CA ASP A 223 -1.91 -5.44 11.77
C ASP A 223 -1.97 -3.94 12.12
N ALA A 224 -1.46 -3.07 11.24
CA ALA A 224 -1.50 -1.63 11.44
C ALA A 224 -2.93 -1.07 11.52
N THR A 225 -3.81 -1.47 10.60
CA THR A 225 -5.20 -1.01 10.55
C THR A 225 -6.04 -1.54 11.72
N SER A 226 -5.83 -2.79 12.14
CA SER A 226 -6.51 -3.35 13.32
C SER A 226 -6.13 -2.62 14.61
N ARG A 227 -4.85 -2.29 14.78
CA ARG A 227 -4.37 -1.49 15.91
C ARG A 227 -4.95 -0.08 15.89
N ALA A 228 -5.05 0.53 14.70
CA ALA A 228 -5.64 1.85 14.53
C ALA A 228 -7.09 1.90 15.03
N VAL A 229 -7.92 0.92 14.66
CA VAL A 229 -9.30 0.82 15.13
C VAL A 229 -9.36 0.64 16.65
N ARG A 230 -8.46 -0.15 17.22
CA ARG A 230 -8.37 -0.35 18.69
C ARG A 230 -8.04 0.96 19.41
N HIS A 231 -7.04 1.72 18.93
CA HIS A 231 -6.70 3.02 19.52
C HIS A 231 -7.86 4.01 19.46
N ALA A 232 -8.58 4.05 18.33
CA ALA A 232 -9.77 4.88 18.17
C ALA A 232 -10.85 4.53 19.21
N LEU A 233 -11.18 3.23 19.34
CA LEU A 233 -12.18 2.77 20.29
C LEU A 233 -11.81 3.02 21.75
N PHE A 234 -10.52 2.94 22.11
CA PHE A 234 -10.06 3.27 23.46
C PHE A 234 -10.18 4.76 23.73
N ALA A 235 -9.77 5.62 22.81
CA ALA A 235 -9.91 7.06 22.98
C ALA A 235 -11.37 7.50 23.12
N LEU A 236 -12.29 6.87 22.38
CA LEU A 236 -13.73 7.11 22.52
C LEU A 236 -14.30 6.68 23.87
N LYS A 237 -13.66 5.72 24.56
CA LYS A 237 -14.00 5.34 25.94
C LYS A 237 -13.40 6.26 26.99
N GLY A 238 -12.67 7.30 26.58
CA GLY A 238 -12.03 8.26 27.47
C GLY A 238 -10.59 7.92 27.85
N GLU A 239 -9.96 6.93 27.16
CA GLU A 239 -8.55 6.65 27.42
C GLU A 239 -7.69 7.84 27.01
N MET A 240 -6.76 8.19 27.88
CA MET A 240 -5.90 9.36 27.72
C MET A 240 -4.83 9.15 26.63
N GLY A 241 -4.36 10.27 26.09
CA GLY A 241 -3.19 10.32 25.24
C GLY A 241 -2.02 11.06 25.90
N TYR A 242 -0.99 11.28 25.09
CA TYR A 242 0.30 11.80 25.54
C TYR A 242 0.71 12.97 24.63
N PRO A 243 0.57 14.21 25.09
CA PRO A 243 0.73 15.40 24.25
C PRO A 243 2.13 15.52 23.64
N SER A 244 3.17 15.05 24.33
CA SER A 244 4.56 15.06 23.85
C SER A 244 5.06 13.69 23.39
N ALA A 245 4.16 12.85 22.86
CA ALA A 245 4.52 11.50 22.37
C ALA A 245 5.67 11.52 21.35
N LEU A 246 5.79 12.57 20.57
CA LEU A 246 6.85 12.73 19.57
C LEU A 246 8.09 13.41 20.16
N SER A 247 7.92 14.51 20.90
CA SER A 247 9.00 15.43 21.28
C SER A 247 9.56 15.23 22.69
N ALA A 248 8.94 14.36 23.52
CA ALA A 248 9.43 14.14 24.87
C ALA A 248 10.91 13.73 24.87
N LYS A 249 11.75 14.54 25.55
CA LYS A 249 13.19 14.30 25.60
C LYS A 249 13.48 12.92 26.20
N THR A 250 14.35 12.15 25.57
CA THR A 250 14.75 10.78 25.95
C THR A 250 13.67 9.72 25.72
N TRP A 251 12.38 10.05 25.81
CA TRP A 251 11.28 9.08 25.86
C TRP A 251 10.34 9.15 24.65
N GLY A 252 10.35 10.27 23.91
CA GLY A 252 9.51 10.48 22.74
C GLY A 252 10.01 9.76 21.49
N PHE A 253 9.12 9.59 20.53
CA PHE A 253 9.39 8.89 19.27
C PHE A 253 10.64 9.44 18.55
N GLN A 254 10.80 10.76 18.53
CA GLN A 254 11.91 11.41 17.80
C GLN A 254 13.27 11.05 18.38
N ASP A 255 13.41 11.06 19.71
CA ASP A 255 14.65 10.68 20.38
C ASP A 255 14.92 9.18 20.30
N VAL A 256 13.90 8.35 20.59
CA VAL A 256 14.05 6.90 20.74
C VAL A 256 14.18 6.20 19.39
N LEU A 257 13.29 6.48 18.45
CA LEU A 257 13.18 5.74 17.18
C LEU A 257 13.63 6.53 15.95
N PHE A 258 13.64 7.86 16.02
CA PHE A 258 13.97 8.70 14.86
C PHE A 258 15.36 9.35 14.96
N LYS A 259 16.23 8.80 15.85
CA LYS A 259 17.63 9.22 16.06
C LYS A 259 17.78 10.70 16.41
N GLY A 260 16.86 11.24 17.21
CA GLY A 260 16.83 12.64 17.64
C GLY A 260 16.40 13.65 16.57
N LYS A 261 15.96 13.19 15.38
CA LYS A 261 15.46 14.08 14.33
C LYS A 261 14.01 14.46 14.58
N SER A 262 13.67 15.72 14.36
CA SER A 262 12.28 16.18 14.38
C SER A 262 11.53 15.72 13.13
N LEU A 263 10.24 15.40 13.28
CA LEU A 263 9.37 15.15 12.15
C LEU A 263 9.04 16.47 11.42
N SER A 264 9.15 16.43 10.10
CA SER A 264 8.79 17.54 9.21
C SER A 264 7.35 17.38 8.72
N LEU A 265 6.63 18.52 8.60
CA LEU A 265 5.40 18.66 7.83
C LEU A 265 5.68 19.71 6.73
N PRO A 266 6.15 19.29 5.56
CA PRO A 266 6.65 20.22 4.53
C PRO A 266 5.56 21.05 3.86
N GLN A 267 4.31 20.63 3.98
CA GLN A 267 3.15 21.34 3.44
C GLN A 267 1.89 21.10 4.29
N PRO A 268 0.88 22.00 4.21
CA PRO A 268 -0.42 21.73 4.81
C PRO A 268 -1.09 20.49 4.21
N PHE A 269 -1.92 19.82 5.00
CA PHE A 269 -2.74 18.71 4.53
C PHE A 269 -3.88 19.21 3.62
N GLY A 270 -4.12 18.53 2.51
CA GLY A 270 -5.16 18.79 1.52
C GLY A 270 -5.64 17.51 0.84
N SER A 271 -5.39 17.40 -0.47
CA SER A 271 -5.71 16.18 -1.27
C SER A 271 -4.57 15.82 -2.25
N TYR A 272 -3.41 16.41 -2.07
CA TYR A 272 -2.25 16.29 -2.96
C TYR A 272 -1.83 14.84 -3.19
N VAL A 273 -1.79 14.04 -2.13
CA VAL A 273 -1.32 12.66 -2.22
C VAL A 273 -2.28 11.81 -3.04
N MET A 274 -3.59 11.90 -2.80
CA MET A 274 -4.58 11.17 -3.59
C MET A 274 -4.56 11.57 -5.06
N GLU A 275 -4.41 12.85 -5.36
CA GLU A 275 -4.35 13.35 -6.74
C GLU A 275 -3.12 12.85 -7.51
N ASN A 276 -2.03 12.55 -6.81
CA ASN A 276 -0.75 12.17 -7.38
C ASN A 276 -0.31 10.74 -7.09
N VAL A 277 -1.15 9.92 -6.44
CA VAL A 277 -0.84 8.53 -6.10
C VAL A 277 -0.52 7.71 -7.36
N LEU A 278 0.36 6.74 -7.21
CA LEU A 278 0.80 5.84 -8.28
C LEU A 278 0.03 4.52 -8.20
N PHE A 279 -0.45 4.03 -9.33
CA PHE A 279 -1.14 2.74 -9.40
C PHE A 279 -0.21 1.64 -9.90
N LYS A 280 -0.31 0.45 -9.31
CA LYS A 280 0.27 -0.78 -9.88
C LYS A 280 -0.80 -1.42 -10.76
N ILE A 281 -0.76 -1.18 -12.06
CA ILE A 281 -1.84 -1.59 -12.95
C ILE A 281 -1.57 -2.95 -13.59
N SER A 282 -0.40 -3.09 -14.22
CA SER A 282 -0.11 -4.23 -15.08
C SER A 282 0.61 -5.38 -14.38
N TYR A 283 1.46 -5.08 -13.41
CA TYR A 283 2.36 -6.07 -12.81
C TYR A 283 2.31 -6.05 -11.27
N PRO A 284 2.14 -7.20 -10.61
CA PRO A 284 2.25 -7.33 -9.15
C PRO A 284 3.74 -7.39 -8.75
N ALA A 285 4.48 -6.30 -8.99
CA ALA A 285 5.91 -6.21 -8.76
C ALA A 285 6.22 -5.05 -7.82
N GLU A 286 7.27 -5.13 -7.06
CA GLU A 286 7.77 -4.03 -6.25
C GLU A 286 7.94 -2.79 -7.15
N PHE A 287 7.57 -1.59 -6.64
CA PHE A 287 7.28 -0.47 -7.54
C PHE A 287 8.51 0.04 -8.30
N HIS A 288 9.69 -0.04 -7.70
CA HIS A 288 10.94 0.40 -8.34
C HIS A 288 11.31 -0.45 -9.58
N ALA A 289 10.75 -1.67 -9.69
CA ALA A 289 10.97 -2.57 -10.84
C ALA A 289 9.90 -2.43 -11.95
N GLN A 290 8.81 -1.70 -11.76
CA GLN A 290 7.68 -1.66 -12.69
C GLN A 290 8.10 -1.39 -14.15
N THR A 291 8.96 -0.40 -14.35
CA THR A 291 9.43 -0.03 -15.69
C THR A 291 10.51 -0.97 -16.22
N ALA A 292 11.28 -1.65 -15.35
CA ALA A 292 12.19 -2.71 -15.77
C ALA A 292 11.42 -3.93 -16.29
N VAL A 293 10.29 -4.26 -15.66
CA VAL A 293 9.37 -5.31 -16.13
C VAL A 293 8.78 -4.92 -17.49
N GLU A 294 8.31 -3.68 -17.66
CA GLU A 294 7.78 -3.18 -18.93
C GLU A 294 8.84 -3.22 -20.04
N ALA A 295 10.09 -2.84 -19.75
CA ALA A 295 11.20 -2.96 -20.68
C ALA A 295 11.51 -4.41 -21.06
N ALA A 296 11.49 -5.33 -20.08
CA ALA A 296 11.70 -6.75 -20.32
C ALA A 296 10.57 -7.38 -21.15
N MET A 297 9.32 -6.99 -20.94
CA MET A 297 8.18 -7.38 -21.76
C MET A 297 8.36 -6.95 -23.22
N THR A 298 8.82 -5.72 -23.44
CA THR A 298 9.12 -5.20 -24.79
C THR A 298 10.22 -6.00 -25.48
N LEU A 299 11.25 -6.43 -24.73
CA LEU A 299 12.35 -7.22 -25.28
C LEU A 299 11.96 -8.66 -25.56
N HIS A 300 11.03 -9.26 -24.83
CA HIS A 300 10.68 -10.68 -24.96
C HIS A 300 10.45 -11.10 -26.40
N GLY A 301 9.60 -10.37 -27.14
CA GLY A 301 9.28 -10.70 -28.53
C GLY A 301 10.49 -10.71 -29.48
N GLN A 302 11.57 -10.02 -29.10
CA GLN A 302 12.79 -9.91 -29.92
C GLN A 302 13.85 -10.94 -29.54
N ILE A 303 13.84 -11.45 -28.30
CA ILE A 303 14.93 -12.28 -27.78
C ILE A 303 14.52 -13.68 -27.34
N ALA A 304 13.22 -14.00 -27.26
CA ALA A 304 12.72 -15.27 -26.73
C ALA A 304 13.31 -16.50 -27.42
N TRP A 305 13.59 -16.42 -28.71
CA TRP A 305 14.20 -17.47 -29.51
C TRP A 305 15.72 -17.63 -29.29
N ARG A 306 16.37 -16.64 -28.62
CA ARG A 306 17.82 -16.59 -28.34
C ARG A 306 18.16 -16.65 -26.85
N ILE A 307 17.24 -17.04 -25.98
CA ILE A 307 17.46 -17.03 -24.51
C ILE A 307 18.73 -17.83 -24.12
N GLY A 308 18.99 -18.95 -24.81
CA GLY A 308 20.19 -19.77 -24.57
C GLY A 308 21.51 -19.10 -24.93
N GLU A 309 21.49 -18.09 -25.82
CA GLU A 309 22.67 -17.36 -26.31
C GLU A 309 22.96 -16.11 -25.45
N ILE A 310 22.18 -15.81 -24.43
CA ILE A 310 22.40 -14.65 -23.57
C ILE A 310 23.69 -14.85 -22.77
N GLU A 311 24.61 -13.90 -22.92
CA GLU A 311 25.82 -13.84 -22.12
C GLU A 311 25.63 -13.01 -20.85
N ARG A 312 25.01 -11.81 -20.98
CA ARG A 312 24.87 -10.83 -19.91
C ARG A 312 23.62 -9.96 -20.14
N ILE A 313 23.01 -9.51 -19.04
CA ILE A 313 21.92 -8.55 -19.03
C ILE A 313 22.32 -7.38 -18.13
N THR A 314 22.14 -6.16 -18.59
CA THR A 314 22.32 -4.96 -17.80
C THR A 314 20.97 -4.37 -17.45
N ILE A 315 20.75 -4.09 -16.17
CA ILE A 315 19.58 -3.38 -15.65
C ILE A 315 20.08 -2.09 -15.02
N GLU A 316 19.71 -0.95 -15.61
CA GLU A 316 19.97 0.35 -15.03
C GLU A 316 18.71 0.78 -14.25
N THR A 317 18.90 1.27 -13.02
CA THR A 317 17.80 1.66 -12.13
C THR A 317 18.20 2.87 -11.26
N GLN A 318 17.28 3.39 -10.48
CA GLN A 318 17.51 4.47 -9.52
C GLN A 318 18.09 3.94 -8.20
N GLU A 319 18.73 4.80 -7.38
CA GLU A 319 19.36 4.41 -6.09
C GLU A 319 18.43 3.58 -5.18
N PRO A 320 17.16 3.98 -4.97
CA PRO A 320 16.26 3.16 -4.16
C PRO A 320 16.06 1.74 -4.70
N GLY A 321 16.03 1.55 -6.02
CA GLY A 321 15.95 0.22 -6.64
C GLY A 321 17.17 -0.63 -6.31
N VAL A 322 18.37 -0.08 -6.48
CA VAL A 322 19.63 -0.78 -6.10
C VAL A 322 19.59 -1.16 -4.63
N ARG A 323 19.25 -0.24 -3.76
CA ARG A 323 19.29 -0.45 -2.31
C ARG A 323 18.27 -1.45 -1.78
N ILE A 324 17.11 -1.62 -2.46
CA ILE A 324 15.96 -2.37 -1.93
C ILE A 324 15.78 -3.72 -2.61
N ILE A 325 15.90 -3.75 -3.95
CA ILE A 325 15.49 -4.90 -4.76
C ILE A 325 16.62 -5.54 -5.58
N ASP A 326 17.85 -5.04 -5.51
CA ASP A 326 19.01 -5.75 -6.04
C ASP A 326 19.38 -6.88 -5.08
N LYS A 327 19.00 -8.12 -5.45
CA LYS A 327 19.20 -9.31 -4.61
C LYS A 327 19.88 -10.42 -5.39
N THR A 328 20.92 -10.97 -4.79
CA THR A 328 21.63 -12.17 -5.28
C THR A 328 21.34 -13.38 -4.40
N GLY A 329 21.73 -14.56 -4.86
CA GLY A 329 21.54 -15.81 -4.12
C GLY A 329 20.13 -16.41 -4.22
N PRO A 330 19.83 -17.44 -3.42
CA PRO A 330 18.55 -18.16 -3.48
C PRO A 330 17.40 -17.29 -2.96
N LEU A 331 16.24 -17.45 -3.58
CA LEU A 331 14.99 -16.78 -3.20
C LEU A 331 14.03 -17.81 -2.62
N ALA A 332 13.81 -17.75 -1.30
CA ALA A 332 13.16 -18.84 -0.56
C ALA A 332 11.63 -18.85 -0.67
N ASN A 333 10.99 -17.74 -1.02
CA ASN A 333 9.54 -17.62 -0.99
C ASN A 333 9.04 -16.50 -1.95
N PRO A 334 7.71 -16.41 -2.23
CA PRO A 334 7.15 -15.37 -3.09
C PRO A 334 7.51 -13.94 -2.67
N ALA A 335 7.64 -13.68 -1.36
CA ALA A 335 7.99 -12.35 -0.85
C ALA A 335 9.44 -11.95 -1.13
N ASP A 336 10.35 -12.91 -1.28
CA ASP A 336 11.70 -12.64 -1.78
C ASP A 336 11.69 -12.30 -3.27
N ARG A 337 10.89 -13.04 -4.04
CA ARG A 337 10.86 -13.00 -5.51
C ARG A 337 10.26 -11.70 -6.02
N ASP A 338 9.18 -11.22 -5.43
CA ASP A 338 8.53 -9.96 -5.84
C ASP A 338 9.28 -8.69 -5.37
N HIS A 339 10.37 -8.88 -4.61
CA HIS A 339 11.33 -7.85 -4.19
C HIS A 339 12.76 -8.14 -4.69
N CYS A 340 12.90 -8.84 -5.82
CA CYS A 340 14.17 -9.08 -6.49
C CYS A 340 14.05 -8.62 -7.95
N ILE A 341 14.75 -7.52 -8.31
CA ILE A 341 14.65 -6.94 -9.66
C ILE A 341 15.08 -7.95 -10.72
N GLN A 342 16.09 -8.77 -10.43
CA GLN A 342 16.55 -9.80 -11.36
C GLN A 342 15.48 -10.85 -11.62
N TYR A 343 14.72 -11.27 -10.58
CA TYR A 343 13.61 -12.19 -10.77
C TYR A 343 12.48 -11.56 -11.59
N MET A 344 12.09 -10.35 -11.23
CA MET A 344 11.03 -9.60 -11.89
C MET A 344 11.34 -9.25 -13.36
N VAL A 345 12.61 -9.22 -13.74
CA VAL A 345 13.07 -9.07 -15.14
C VAL A 345 13.22 -10.43 -15.84
N ALA A 346 13.66 -11.48 -15.13
CA ALA A 346 13.84 -12.82 -15.73
C ALA A 346 12.51 -13.42 -16.22
N ILE A 347 11.46 -13.31 -15.43
CA ILE A 347 10.14 -13.88 -15.78
C ILE A 347 9.60 -13.31 -17.10
N PRO A 348 9.48 -11.98 -17.29
CA PRO A 348 9.00 -11.46 -18.57
C PRO A 348 9.94 -11.75 -19.75
N LEU A 349 11.26 -11.78 -19.56
CA LEU A 349 12.18 -12.17 -20.63
C LEU A 349 11.98 -13.62 -21.07
N LEU A 350 11.68 -14.53 -20.13
CA LEU A 350 11.43 -15.96 -20.41
C LEU A 350 10.03 -16.23 -20.93
N PHE A 351 9.02 -15.66 -20.33
CA PHE A 351 7.63 -16.08 -20.50
C PHE A 351 6.70 -15.03 -21.13
N GLY A 352 7.17 -13.81 -21.35
CA GLY A 352 6.36 -12.71 -21.89
C GLY A 352 5.19 -12.28 -20.99
N ARG A 353 5.29 -12.50 -19.68
CA ARG A 353 4.30 -12.12 -18.69
C ARG A 353 4.93 -11.95 -17.31
N LEU A 354 4.21 -11.26 -16.40
CA LEU A 354 4.48 -11.30 -14.96
C LEU A 354 3.15 -11.19 -14.22
N THR A 355 2.75 -12.24 -13.55
CA THR A 355 1.53 -12.34 -12.74
C THR A 355 1.87 -12.78 -11.32
N ALA A 356 0.93 -12.68 -10.39
CA ALA A 356 1.15 -13.13 -9.02
C ALA A 356 1.47 -14.65 -8.92
N ALA A 357 0.95 -15.46 -9.84
CA ALA A 357 1.25 -16.89 -9.91
C ALA A 357 2.71 -17.17 -10.32
N ASP A 358 3.36 -16.26 -11.00
CA ASP A 358 4.75 -16.42 -11.43
C ASP A 358 5.76 -16.31 -10.26
N TYR A 359 5.31 -15.91 -9.07
CA TYR A 359 6.11 -15.92 -7.84
C TYR A 359 6.01 -17.22 -7.04
N GLU A 360 5.08 -18.13 -7.39
CA GLU A 360 4.90 -19.39 -6.69
C GLU A 360 6.02 -20.39 -7.06
N ASP A 361 6.23 -21.40 -6.21
CA ASP A 361 7.35 -22.35 -6.32
C ASP A 361 7.35 -23.12 -7.63
N GLN A 362 6.18 -23.34 -8.25
CA GLN A 362 6.07 -24.04 -9.52
C GLN A 362 6.85 -23.33 -10.64
N ILE A 363 6.76 -22.02 -10.73
CA ILE A 363 7.48 -21.23 -11.74
C ILE A 363 8.90 -20.90 -11.28
N ALA A 364 9.07 -20.62 -10.00
CA ALA A 364 10.40 -20.32 -9.43
C ALA A 364 11.35 -21.53 -9.49
N GLY A 365 10.81 -22.74 -9.53
CA GLY A 365 11.59 -23.99 -9.69
C GLY A 365 12.10 -24.24 -11.13
N ASP A 366 11.73 -23.43 -12.11
CA ASP A 366 12.30 -23.53 -13.46
C ASP A 366 13.77 -23.09 -13.44
N PRO A 367 14.73 -23.98 -13.76
CA PRO A 367 16.15 -23.69 -13.67
C PRO A 367 16.61 -22.54 -14.59
N ARG A 368 15.85 -22.24 -15.63
CA ARG A 368 16.15 -21.12 -16.54
C ARG A 368 16.05 -19.76 -15.82
N VAL A 369 15.17 -19.67 -14.81
CA VAL A 369 14.98 -18.42 -14.05
C VAL A 369 16.27 -18.03 -13.32
N ASP A 370 16.81 -18.94 -12.53
CA ASP A 370 18.06 -18.69 -11.78
C ASP A 370 19.28 -18.58 -12.68
N ALA A 371 19.32 -19.39 -13.76
CA ALA A 371 20.37 -19.28 -14.77
C ALA A 371 20.39 -17.89 -15.43
N LEU A 372 19.21 -17.29 -15.70
CA LEU A 372 19.13 -15.97 -16.30
C LEU A 372 19.42 -14.87 -15.27
N ARG A 373 18.93 -15.01 -14.04
CA ARG A 373 19.25 -14.09 -12.93
C ARG A 373 20.77 -13.96 -12.69
N ALA A 374 21.48 -15.06 -12.74
CA ALA A 374 22.94 -15.08 -12.52
C ALA A 374 23.72 -14.27 -13.58
N LYS A 375 23.13 -13.99 -14.74
CA LYS A 375 23.71 -13.19 -15.83
C LYS A 375 23.38 -11.70 -15.73
N MET A 376 22.60 -11.27 -14.73
CA MET A 376 22.13 -9.88 -14.60
C MET A 376 23.08 -9.03 -13.77
N GLN A 377 23.32 -7.82 -14.24
CA GLN A 377 24.09 -6.78 -13.57
C GLN A 377 23.19 -5.57 -13.36
N VAL A 378 22.92 -5.26 -12.10
CA VAL A 378 22.13 -4.08 -11.70
C VAL A 378 23.10 -2.91 -11.46
N LYS A 379 22.78 -1.74 -12.01
CA LYS A 379 23.60 -0.52 -11.90
C LYS A 379 22.71 0.68 -11.62
N GLU A 380 23.19 1.55 -10.73
CA GLU A 380 22.58 2.86 -10.58
C GLU A 380 22.81 3.71 -11.83
N ASN A 381 21.73 4.39 -12.26
CA ASN A 381 21.78 5.47 -13.23
C ASN A 381 21.50 6.80 -12.50
N ALA A 382 22.47 7.68 -12.43
CA ALA A 382 22.39 8.93 -11.68
C ALA A 382 21.24 9.85 -12.16
N THR A 383 20.92 9.83 -13.46
CA THR A 383 19.79 10.59 -14.01
C THR A 383 18.47 10.03 -13.48
N PHE A 384 18.31 8.70 -13.45
CA PHE A 384 17.09 8.07 -12.90
C PHE A 384 16.95 8.38 -11.40
N THR A 385 18.03 8.38 -10.65
CA THR A 385 18.04 8.77 -9.23
C THR A 385 17.62 10.22 -9.05
N GLN A 386 18.16 11.15 -9.85
CA GLN A 386 17.78 12.56 -9.80
C GLN A 386 16.29 12.75 -10.11
N GLU A 387 15.79 12.13 -11.17
CA GLU A 387 14.39 12.23 -11.60
C GLU A 387 13.41 11.58 -10.63
N TYR A 388 13.85 10.54 -9.89
CA TYR A 388 13.08 9.92 -8.83
C TYR A 388 12.81 10.90 -7.67
N TYR A 389 13.81 11.66 -7.24
CA TYR A 389 13.68 12.62 -6.14
C TYR A 389 13.11 13.97 -6.57
N ASP A 390 13.07 14.29 -7.86
CA ASP A 390 12.45 15.50 -8.37
C ASP A 390 10.93 15.48 -8.14
N ALA A 391 10.43 16.42 -7.31
CA ALA A 391 9.01 16.53 -6.97
C ALA A 391 8.09 16.73 -8.18
N GLY A 392 8.59 17.37 -9.25
CA GLY A 392 7.86 17.59 -10.51
C GLY A 392 7.78 16.34 -11.38
N LYS A 393 8.72 15.42 -11.24
CA LYS A 393 8.83 14.20 -12.06
C LYS A 393 8.33 12.97 -11.34
N ARG A 394 8.95 12.60 -10.21
CA ARG A 394 8.68 11.35 -9.49
C ARG A 394 8.74 10.14 -10.44
N TYR A 395 9.76 10.11 -11.32
CA TYR A 395 9.95 9.04 -12.29
C TYR A 395 10.50 7.78 -11.64
N ILE A 396 10.21 6.64 -12.25
CA ILE A 396 10.70 5.34 -11.82
C ILE A 396 11.49 4.75 -13.00
N GLY A 397 12.48 5.50 -13.47
CA GLY A 397 13.26 5.15 -14.65
C GLY A 397 14.01 3.84 -14.48
N ASN A 398 13.90 2.97 -15.47
CA ASN A 398 14.71 1.77 -15.64
C ASN A 398 15.07 1.58 -17.11
N ALA A 399 16.20 0.91 -17.37
CA ALA A 399 16.56 0.44 -18.69
C ALA A 399 17.12 -0.98 -18.65
N VAL A 400 16.74 -1.79 -19.63
CA VAL A 400 17.20 -3.17 -19.77
C VAL A 400 17.85 -3.35 -21.14
N GLN A 401 19.01 -4.02 -21.15
CA GLN A 401 19.73 -4.40 -22.38
C GLN A 401 20.30 -5.80 -22.25
N VAL A 402 20.19 -6.60 -23.30
CA VAL A 402 20.65 -7.98 -23.38
C VAL A 402 21.83 -8.07 -24.34
N PHE A 403 22.89 -8.77 -23.93
CA PHE A 403 24.10 -9.03 -24.73
C PHE A 403 24.24 -10.52 -24.98
N PHE A 404 24.63 -10.90 -26.18
CA PHE A 404 24.71 -12.28 -26.64
C PHE A 404 26.16 -12.75 -26.80
N THR A 405 26.35 -14.06 -26.77
CA THR A 405 27.66 -14.72 -26.91
C THR A 405 28.34 -14.49 -28.25
N ASP A 406 27.59 -14.10 -29.28
CA ASP A 406 28.12 -13.73 -30.59
C ASP A 406 28.61 -12.26 -30.65
N GLY A 407 28.60 -11.54 -29.54
CA GLY A 407 28.98 -10.13 -29.45
C GLY A 407 27.88 -9.13 -29.83
N SER A 408 26.74 -9.60 -30.32
CA SER A 408 25.59 -8.74 -30.62
C SER A 408 24.83 -8.33 -29.32
N ALA A 409 24.00 -7.30 -29.43
CA ALA A 409 23.17 -6.84 -28.32
C ALA A 409 21.75 -6.48 -28.80
N SER A 410 20.79 -6.59 -27.90
CA SER A 410 19.46 -6.04 -28.09
C SER A 410 19.47 -4.51 -28.11
N PRO A 411 18.41 -3.84 -28.57
CA PRO A 411 18.19 -2.46 -28.22
C PRO A 411 18.24 -2.27 -26.68
N ARG A 412 18.74 -1.12 -26.20
CA ARG A 412 18.58 -0.69 -24.83
C ARG A 412 17.17 -0.09 -24.68
N VAL A 413 16.27 -0.79 -24.00
CA VAL A 413 14.89 -0.35 -23.79
C VAL A 413 14.82 0.38 -22.45
N GLN A 414 14.45 1.67 -22.51
CA GLN A 414 14.26 2.53 -21.34
C GLN A 414 12.80 2.90 -21.20
N VAL A 415 12.29 2.86 -19.97
CA VAL A 415 10.96 3.34 -19.60
C VAL A 415 11.12 4.26 -18.39
N ASP A 416 10.63 5.49 -18.50
CA ASP A 416 10.86 6.52 -17.48
C ASP A 416 9.82 6.46 -16.35
N TYR A 417 8.58 6.09 -16.68
CA TYR A 417 7.49 5.98 -15.70
C TYR A 417 6.45 4.93 -16.11
N PRO A 418 5.92 4.17 -15.14
CA PRO A 418 4.99 3.06 -15.44
C PRO A 418 3.62 3.57 -15.87
N ILE A 419 2.81 2.68 -16.45
CA ILE A 419 1.44 2.98 -16.91
C ILE A 419 0.54 3.58 -15.80
N GLY A 420 0.78 3.25 -14.54
CA GLY A 420 0.05 3.80 -13.40
C GLY A 420 0.51 5.17 -12.90
N HIS A 421 1.52 5.75 -13.53
CA HIS A 421 2.00 7.09 -13.20
C HIS A 421 1.01 8.17 -13.68
N ARG A 422 0.93 9.31 -12.96
CA ARG A 422 0.03 10.43 -13.28
C ARG A 422 0.11 10.91 -14.75
N LYS A 423 1.27 10.80 -15.38
CA LYS A 423 1.48 11.19 -16.78
C LYS A 423 0.92 10.18 -17.81
N ARG A 424 0.55 8.97 -17.37
CA ARG A 424 -0.01 7.93 -18.22
C ARG A 424 -1.41 7.49 -17.77
N ARG A 425 -2.13 8.32 -17.01
CA ARG A 425 -3.47 7.95 -16.49
C ARG A 425 -4.49 7.71 -17.57
N GLU A 426 -4.47 8.48 -18.66
CA GLU A 426 -5.34 8.26 -19.81
C GLU A 426 -5.20 6.84 -20.36
N GLU A 427 -3.97 6.37 -20.52
CA GLU A 427 -3.64 5.01 -20.94
C GLU A 427 -3.94 3.99 -19.83
N GLY A 428 -3.63 4.32 -18.59
CA GLY A 428 -3.65 3.41 -17.45
C GLY A 428 -5.04 3.10 -16.91
N MET A 429 -5.93 4.08 -16.83
CA MET A 429 -7.24 3.87 -16.19
C MET A 429 -8.11 2.82 -16.88
N PRO A 430 -8.20 2.73 -18.21
CA PRO A 430 -8.89 1.61 -18.87
C PRO A 430 -8.30 0.23 -18.56
N VAL A 431 -6.98 0.13 -18.34
CA VAL A 431 -6.32 -1.12 -17.96
C VAL A 431 -6.59 -1.48 -16.49
N LEU A 432 -6.66 -0.46 -15.60
CA LEU A 432 -7.06 -0.65 -14.21
C LEU A 432 -8.50 -1.19 -14.12
N VAL A 433 -9.42 -0.64 -14.89
CA VAL A 433 -10.81 -1.13 -14.96
C VAL A 433 -10.85 -2.60 -15.40
N LYS A 434 -10.08 -2.98 -16.43
CA LYS A 434 -9.96 -4.38 -16.87
C LYS A 434 -9.38 -5.28 -15.77
N LYS A 435 -8.38 -4.81 -15.02
CA LYS A 435 -7.83 -5.54 -13.86
C LYS A 435 -8.94 -5.80 -12.83
N PHE A 436 -9.74 -4.80 -12.50
CA PHE A 436 -10.87 -4.94 -11.57
C PHE A 436 -11.92 -5.92 -12.10
N GLU A 437 -12.34 -5.79 -13.34
CA GLU A 437 -13.33 -6.68 -13.96
C GLU A 437 -12.86 -8.14 -13.96
N ALA A 438 -11.61 -8.38 -14.36
CA ALA A 438 -11.01 -9.71 -14.36
C ALA A 438 -10.91 -10.30 -12.95
N SER A 439 -10.55 -9.49 -11.96
CA SER A 439 -10.44 -9.91 -10.56
C SER A 439 -11.80 -10.27 -9.97
N THR A 440 -12.79 -9.46 -10.25
CA THR A 440 -14.17 -9.67 -9.82
C THR A 440 -14.77 -10.93 -10.46
N ALA A 441 -14.64 -11.08 -11.78
CA ALA A 441 -15.14 -12.25 -12.52
C ALA A 441 -14.47 -13.57 -12.10
N ALA A 442 -13.22 -13.49 -11.65
CA ALA A 442 -12.49 -14.66 -11.18
C ALA A 442 -12.87 -15.12 -9.76
N HIS A 443 -13.57 -14.29 -9.01
CA HIS A 443 -13.95 -14.56 -7.61
C HIS A 443 -15.45 -14.73 -7.43
N PHE A 444 -16.28 -13.94 -8.08
CA PHE A 444 -17.72 -13.95 -7.93
C PHE A 444 -18.42 -14.68 -9.07
N ASN A 445 -19.67 -15.15 -8.83
CA ASN A 445 -20.50 -15.69 -9.89
C ASN A 445 -20.88 -14.60 -10.92
N PRO A 446 -21.30 -14.97 -12.16
CA PRO A 446 -21.56 -14.01 -13.23
C PRO A 446 -22.57 -12.93 -12.87
N ARG A 447 -23.66 -13.27 -12.17
CA ARG A 447 -24.70 -12.31 -11.78
C ARG A 447 -24.16 -11.27 -10.79
N GLN A 448 -23.41 -11.69 -9.80
CA GLN A 448 -22.80 -10.82 -8.81
C GLN A 448 -21.69 -9.95 -9.45
N THR A 449 -20.89 -10.54 -10.34
CA THR A 449 -19.86 -9.81 -11.12
C THR A 449 -20.48 -8.64 -11.88
N GLU A 450 -21.56 -8.86 -12.64
CA GLU A 450 -22.23 -7.77 -13.37
C GLU A 450 -22.85 -6.73 -12.44
N SER A 451 -23.38 -7.14 -11.30
CA SER A 451 -23.90 -6.20 -10.29
C SER A 451 -22.80 -5.32 -9.71
N ILE A 452 -21.62 -5.88 -9.43
CA ILE A 452 -20.46 -5.13 -8.92
C ILE A 452 -19.91 -4.18 -9.98
N LYS A 453 -19.77 -4.62 -11.23
CA LYS A 453 -19.31 -3.78 -12.34
C LYS A 453 -20.25 -2.59 -12.56
N ALA A 454 -21.56 -2.84 -12.60
CA ALA A 454 -22.58 -1.80 -12.77
C ALA A 454 -22.53 -0.76 -11.64
N MET A 455 -22.27 -1.18 -10.41
CA MET A 455 -22.15 -0.29 -9.26
C MET A 455 -20.98 0.70 -9.41
N PHE A 456 -19.85 0.27 -9.97
CA PHE A 456 -18.69 1.12 -10.20
C PHE A 456 -18.77 1.96 -11.48
N ALA A 457 -19.69 1.64 -12.40
CA ALA A 457 -19.89 2.40 -13.64
C ALA A 457 -20.52 3.78 -13.40
N ASP A 458 -21.39 3.92 -12.39
CA ASP A 458 -22.01 5.19 -12.01
C ASP A 458 -21.39 5.72 -10.71
N ARG A 459 -20.42 6.61 -10.86
CA ARG A 459 -19.70 7.21 -9.72
C ARG A 459 -20.59 8.02 -8.78
N GLY A 460 -21.62 8.68 -9.32
CA GLY A 460 -22.56 9.48 -8.54
C GLY A 460 -23.44 8.60 -7.65
N ALA A 461 -24.04 7.58 -8.24
CA ALA A 461 -24.84 6.60 -7.51
C ALA A 461 -24.00 5.81 -6.50
N LEU A 462 -22.77 5.44 -6.87
CA LEU A 462 -21.82 4.77 -5.96
C LEU A 462 -21.52 5.65 -4.75
N ALA A 463 -21.17 6.92 -4.95
CA ALA A 463 -20.84 7.83 -3.86
C ALA A 463 -21.98 8.05 -2.88
N ALA A 464 -23.23 8.06 -3.37
CA ALA A 464 -24.42 8.22 -2.54
C ALA A 464 -24.92 6.92 -1.87
N MET A 465 -24.37 5.76 -2.27
CA MET A 465 -24.82 4.46 -1.77
C MET A 465 -24.47 4.29 -0.29
N PRO A 466 -25.40 3.80 0.58
CA PRO A 466 -25.05 3.40 1.95
C PRO A 466 -23.95 2.33 1.95
N VAL A 467 -23.00 2.45 2.88
CA VAL A 467 -21.88 1.50 2.93
C VAL A 467 -22.35 0.08 3.21
N SER A 468 -23.40 -0.08 4.01
CA SER A 468 -23.99 -1.40 4.24
C SER A 468 -24.49 -2.06 2.94
N ASP A 469 -25.07 -1.29 2.02
CA ASP A 469 -25.55 -1.81 0.73
C ASP A 469 -24.39 -2.08 -0.23
N PHE A 470 -23.39 -1.21 -0.20
CA PHE A 470 -22.15 -1.39 -0.96
C PHE A 470 -21.45 -2.70 -0.58
N VAL A 471 -21.17 -2.90 0.72
CA VAL A 471 -20.47 -4.10 1.19
C VAL A 471 -21.33 -5.36 1.03
N ALA A 472 -22.66 -5.27 1.16
CA ALA A 472 -23.56 -6.39 0.92
C ALA A 472 -23.44 -7.00 -0.49
N ARG A 473 -23.08 -6.19 -1.49
CA ARG A 473 -22.84 -6.67 -2.86
C ARG A 473 -21.49 -7.33 -3.05
N LEU A 474 -20.57 -7.10 -2.11
CA LEU A 474 -19.18 -7.59 -2.18
C LEU A 474 -18.92 -8.84 -1.33
N VAL A 475 -19.90 -9.34 -0.57
CA VAL A 475 -19.74 -10.56 0.23
C VAL A 475 -20.22 -11.78 -0.54
N THR A 476 -19.65 -12.94 -0.23
CA THR A 476 -20.13 -14.23 -0.73
C THR A 476 -21.19 -14.80 0.21
N ALA A 477 -22.11 -15.58 -0.31
CA ALA A 477 -23.01 -16.37 0.52
C ALA A 477 -22.19 -17.37 1.37
N SER A 478 -22.61 -17.52 2.63
CA SER A 478 -22.04 -18.55 3.55
C SER A 478 -22.39 -19.96 3.12
#